data_e8a78cab599fa12da3ead483ee6f88a4
#
_entry.id   e8a78cab599fa12da3ead483ee6f88a4
#
_cell.length_a   1.000
_cell.length_b   1.000
_cell.length_c   1.000
_cell.angle_alpha   90.00
_cell.angle_beta   90.00
_cell.angle_gamma   90.00
#
_symmetry.space_group_name_H-M   'P 1'
#
loop_
_entity.id
_entity.type
_entity.pdbx_description
1 polymer ?
#
loop_
_entity_poly.entity_id
_entity_poly.type
_entity_poly.pdbx_seq_one_letter_code
_entity_poly.pdbx_strand_id
1 'polypeptide(L)'
;PSQLWKTSRLMLNPEILTELVTVKMPFGKYQGYTLCNLPEPYLVWYNQKGFPKGKLGQQLATLYEIKLNGLEYLLEPLKKR
;
A
#
# COMPACT_ATOMS: atom_id res chain seq x y z
N PRO A 1 -6.50 -18.36 10.19
CA PRO A 1 -5.88 -19.40 9.42
C PRO A 1 -4.60 -19.05 8.77
N SER A 2 -3.92 -20.09 8.37
CA SER A 2 -2.55 -20.00 7.88
C SER A 2 -2.42 -19.14 6.63
N GLN A 3 -3.42 -19.10 5.81
CA GLN A 3 -3.34 -18.31 4.58
C GLN A 3 -3.24 -16.82 4.86
N LEU A 4 -3.84 -16.39 5.92
CA LEU A 4 -3.82 -14.97 6.25
C LEU A 4 -2.41 -14.50 6.57
N TRP A 5 -1.69 -15.24 7.40
CA TRP A 5 -0.32 -14.87 7.73
C TRP A 5 0.59 -14.99 6.52
N LYS A 6 0.32 -15.97 5.67
CA LYS A 6 1.11 -16.17 4.46
C LYS A 6 0.96 -14.99 3.52
N THR A 7 -0.25 -14.52 3.36
CA THR A 7 -0.49 -13.34 2.54
C THR A 7 0.24 -12.14 3.10
N SER A 8 0.19 -11.96 4.41
CA SER A 8 0.86 -10.83 5.05
C SER A 8 2.36 -10.85 4.81
N ARG A 9 2.96 -12.03 4.87
CA ARG A 9 4.40 -12.15 4.63
C ARG A 9 4.77 -11.69 3.24
N LEU A 10 3.96 -12.06 2.25
CA LEU A 10 4.22 -11.66 0.88
C LEU A 10 4.07 -10.15 0.70
N MET A 11 3.10 -9.58 1.37
CA MET A 11 2.83 -8.15 1.25
C MET A 11 3.79 -7.29 2.02
N LEU A 12 4.54 -7.88 2.95
CA LEU A 12 5.52 -7.14 3.74
C LEU A 12 6.91 -7.24 3.15
N ASN A 13 7.01 -7.55 1.86
CA ASN A 13 8.28 -7.56 1.15
C ASN A 13 8.98 -6.21 1.33
N PRO A 14 10.25 -6.19 1.78
CA PRO A 14 10.94 -4.92 2.03
C PRO A 14 11.00 -3.99 0.83
N GLU A 15 11.13 -4.54 -0.36
CA GLU A 15 11.17 -3.70 -1.56
C GLU A 15 9.87 -2.94 -1.74
N ILE A 16 8.76 -3.63 -1.55
CA ILE A 16 7.47 -2.99 -1.74
C ILE A 16 7.23 -1.95 -0.65
N LEU A 17 7.67 -2.23 0.57
CA LEU A 17 7.52 -1.26 1.65
C LEU A 17 8.28 0.03 1.34
N THR A 18 9.50 -0.11 0.81
CA THR A 18 10.28 1.06 0.42
C THR A 18 9.56 1.84 -0.68
N GLU A 19 8.98 1.14 -1.63
CA GLU A 19 8.26 1.79 -2.71
C GLU A 19 7.05 2.56 -2.19
N LEU A 20 6.38 2.05 -1.18
CA LEU A 20 5.21 2.73 -0.64
C LEU A 20 5.55 4.10 -0.05
N VAL A 21 6.78 4.30 0.39
CA VAL A 21 7.17 5.57 0.97
C VAL A 21 7.93 6.46 -0.01
N THR A 22 8.19 5.98 -1.23
CA THR A 22 8.94 6.76 -2.21
C THR A 22 8.16 7.04 -3.49
N VAL A 23 7.36 6.09 -3.94
CA VAL A 23 6.62 6.22 -5.18
C VAL A 23 5.41 7.13 -4.99
N LYS A 24 5.12 7.94 -6.00
CA LYS A 24 3.98 8.85 -5.94
C LYS A 24 2.87 8.35 -6.85
N MET A 25 1.64 8.68 -6.48
CA MET A 25 0.48 8.30 -7.26
C MET A 25 0.57 8.96 -8.63
N PRO A 26 0.52 8.19 -9.71
CA PRO A 26 0.76 8.72 -11.05
C PRO A 26 -0.46 9.38 -11.70
N PHE A 27 -1.64 9.20 -11.14
CA PHE A 27 -2.85 9.76 -11.75
C PHE A 27 -3.96 9.84 -10.72
N GLY A 28 -5.07 10.45 -11.13
CA GLY A 28 -6.28 10.48 -10.35
C GLY A 28 -6.31 11.61 -9.34
N LYS A 29 -7.25 11.50 -8.42
CA LYS A 29 -7.52 12.55 -7.44
C LYS A 29 -6.31 12.86 -6.56
N TYR A 30 -5.49 11.86 -6.30
CA TYR A 30 -4.34 12.01 -5.40
C TYR A 30 -3.03 11.96 -6.14
N GLN A 31 -3.03 12.34 -7.40
CA GLN A 31 -1.80 12.37 -8.19
C GLN A 31 -0.75 13.22 -7.47
N GLY A 32 0.46 12.69 -7.38
CA GLY A 32 1.56 13.39 -6.73
C GLY A 32 1.71 13.10 -5.25
N TYR A 33 0.70 12.49 -4.63
CA TYR A 33 0.81 12.07 -3.25
C TYR A 33 1.68 10.83 -3.15
N THR A 34 2.55 10.79 -2.14
CA THR A 34 3.28 9.55 -1.87
C THR A 34 2.26 8.47 -1.52
N LEU A 35 2.49 7.25 -2.00
CA LEU A 35 1.50 6.19 -1.83
C LEU A 35 1.09 5.99 -0.37
N CYS A 36 2.05 6.03 0.55
CA CYS A 36 1.74 5.81 1.96
C CYS A 36 0.88 6.92 2.57
N ASN A 37 0.74 8.04 1.88
CA ASN A 37 -0.08 9.15 2.35
C ASN A 37 -1.50 9.12 1.80
N LEU A 38 -1.84 8.12 1.00
CA LEU A 38 -3.19 7.99 0.48
C LEU A 38 -4.16 7.65 1.61
N PRO A 39 -5.34 8.29 1.63
CA PRO A 39 -6.29 8.00 2.70
C PRO A 39 -6.90 6.61 2.57
N GLU A 40 -7.26 6.03 3.70
CA GLU A 40 -7.83 4.69 3.72
C GLU A 40 -9.11 4.58 2.87
N PRO A 41 -10.05 5.54 2.93
CA PRO A 41 -11.26 5.43 2.10
C PRO A 41 -10.98 5.31 0.62
N TYR A 42 -9.93 5.95 0.15
CA TYR A 42 -9.53 5.86 -1.24
C TYR A 42 -9.09 4.44 -1.59
N LEU A 43 -8.35 3.81 -0.68
CA LEU A 43 -7.92 2.43 -0.87
C LEU A 43 -9.08 1.46 -0.80
N VAL A 44 -10.04 1.71 0.09
CA VAL A 44 -11.25 0.91 0.17
C VAL A 44 -12.02 0.97 -1.14
N TRP A 45 -12.11 2.17 -1.71
CA TRP A 45 -12.77 2.34 -2.99
C TRP A 45 -12.11 1.50 -4.07
N TYR A 46 -10.78 1.53 -4.11
CA TYR A 46 -10.04 0.72 -5.08
C TYR A 46 -10.25 -0.78 -4.85
N ASN A 47 -10.34 -1.19 -3.59
CA ASN A 47 -10.57 -2.59 -3.27
C ASN A 47 -11.91 -3.05 -3.84
N GLN A 48 -12.91 -2.18 -3.83
CA GLN A 48 -14.23 -2.51 -4.33
C GLN A 48 -14.28 -2.48 -5.85
N LYS A 49 -13.58 -1.54 -6.46
CA LYS A 49 -13.56 -1.39 -7.92
C LYS A 49 -12.56 -2.32 -8.60
N GLY A 50 -11.56 -2.74 -7.87
CA GLY A 50 -10.46 -3.51 -8.43
C GLY A 50 -9.23 -2.62 -8.58
N PHE A 51 -8.11 -3.11 -8.03
CA PHE A 51 -6.87 -2.36 -8.12
C PHE A 51 -6.35 -2.35 -9.56
N PRO A 52 -5.59 -1.31 -9.95
CA PRO A 52 -5.00 -1.27 -11.28
C PRO A 52 -4.09 -2.48 -11.51
N LYS A 53 -3.87 -2.80 -12.75
CA LYS A 53 -2.99 -3.89 -13.10
C LYS A 53 -1.53 -3.44 -12.96
N GLY A 54 -0.64 -4.42 -12.81
CA GLY A 54 0.77 -4.16 -12.78
C GLY A 54 1.29 -3.80 -11.41
N LYS A 55 2.45 -3.17 -11.40
CA LYS A 55 3.15 -2.87 -10.16
C LYS A 55 2.35 -1.95 -9.25
N LEU A 56 1.73 -0.94 -9.83
CA LEU A 56 0.96 0.01 -9.03
C LEU A 56 -0.17 -0.71 -8.28
N GLY A 57 -0.84 -1.63 -8.93
CA GLY A 57 -1.90 -2.39 -8.28
C GLY A 57 -1.39 -3.16 -7.09
N GLN A 58 -0.22 -3.80 -7.25
CA GLN A 58 0.39 -4.52 -6.13
C GLN A 58 0.72 -3.58 -4.98
N GLN A 59 1.26 -2.41 -5.30
CA GLN A 59 1.61 -1.43 -4.30
C GLN A 59 0.38 -0.95 -3.55
N LEU A 60 -0.68 -0.63 -4.26
CA LEU A 60 -1.91 -0.15 -3.63
C LEU A 60 -2.57 -1.25 -2.79
N ALA A 61 -2.58 -2.47 -3.29
CA ALA A 61 -3.17 -3.57 -2.55
C ALA A 61 -2.39 -3.82 -1.25
N THR A 62 -1.07 -3.76 -1.32
CA THR A 62 -0.24 -3.94 -0.14
C THR A 62 -0.51 -2.82 0.87
N LEU A 63 -0.59 -1.59 0.40
CA LEU A 63 -0.87 -0.47 1.27
C LEU A 63 -2.24 -0.62 1.93
N TYR A 64 -3.23 -1.07 1.17
CA TYR A 64 -4.55 -1.31 1.71
C TYR A 64 -4.49 -2.31 2.87
N GLU A 65 -3.77 -3.41 2.68
CA GLU A 65 -3.61 -4.40 3.73
C GLU A 65 -2.91 -3.82 4.96
N ILE A 66 -1.89 -3.03 4.72
CA ILE A 66 -1.15 -2.43 5.82
C ILE A 66 -2.06 -1.52 6.65
N LYS A 67 -2.84 -0.67 5.99
CA LYS A 67 -3.73 0.23 6.70
C LYS A 67 -4.85 -0.53 7.39
N LEU A 68 -5.38 -1.54 6.73
CA LEU A 68 -6.48 -2.32 7.27
C LEU A 68 -6.08 -3.05 8.56
N ASN A 69 -4.84 -3.52 8.61
CA ASN A 69 -4.35 -4.30 9.73
C ASN A 69 -3.57 -3.49 10.77
N GLY A 70 -3.53 -2.18 10.60
CA GLY A 70 -2.84 -1.33 11.57
C GLY A 70 -1.34 -1.50 11.54
N LEU A 71 -0.78 -1.83 10.39
CA LEU A 71 0.65 -2.08 10.25
C LEU A 71 1.43 -0.87 9.74
N GLU A 72 0.83 0.30 9.77
CA GLU A 72 1.49 1.49 9.24
C GLU A 72 2.80 1.81 9.96
N TYR A 73 2.95 1.34 11.19
CA TYR A 73 4.19 1.55 11.92
C TYR A 73 5.40 0.95 11.20
N LEU A 74 5.17 -0.01 10.31
CA LEU A 74 6.26 -0.60 9.55
C LEU A 74 6.86 0.38 8.54
N LEU A 75 6.10 1.39 8.17
CA LEU A 75 6.54 2.39 7.20
C LEU A 75 7.23 3.58 7.86
N GLU A 76 7.03 3.77 9.15
CA GLU A 76 7.54 4.96 9.83
C GLU A 76 9.05 5.13 9.71
N PRO A 77 9.87 4.09 9.98
CA PRO A 77 11.32 4.27 9.85
C PRO A 77 11.73 4.60 8.43
N LEU A 78 10.99 4.14 7.45
CA LEU A 78 11.31 4.38 6.05
C LEU A 78 10.96 5.79 5.62
N LYS A 79 9.95 6.39 6.25
CA LYS A 79 9.55 7.75 5.93
C LYS A 79 10.57 8.79 6.36
N LYS A 80 11.39 8.45 7.29
CA LYS A 80 12.34 9.41 7.89
C LYS A 80 13.61 9.54 7.10
N ARG A 81 13.68 9.01 5.93
CA ARG A 81 14.87 9.06 5.08
C ARG A 81 15.06 10.38 4.36
#